data_9a3f638c2db3d915484b68c631d492b8
#
_entry.id   9a3f638c2db3d915484b68c631d492b8
#
_cell.length_a   1.000
_cell.length_b   1.000
_cell.length_c   1.000
_cell.angle_alpha   90.00
_cell.angle_beta   90.00
_cell.angle_gamma   90.00
#
_symmetry.space_group_name_H-M   'P 1'
#
loop_
_entity.id
_entity.type
_entity.pdbx_description
1 polymer ?
#
loop_
_entity_poly.entity_id
_entity_poly.type
_entity_poly.pdbx_seq_one_letter_code
_entity_poly.pdbx_strand_id
1 'polypeptide(L)'
;MKPVIALVGRPNVGKSTLFNRMTKSRDAIVADFAGLTRDRHYGNGRQGKHEYIVIDTGGFEPDAGSGIYKEMAKQTQQAVAEADVVVFVLDARAGLSAQDHDIAKYLRRLGKPCVLAANKAEGMTEGVQLGEFFELGLGAVYAVSAAHGQGIRDLIEIALEPLHLPDPDDAEAAEDPGVIKLAVAGRPNVGKSTLINTWLGEERLVAFDMPGTTRDAITVPFERDGQRFELIDTAGLRRKGRVFEAIEKFSVVKTLQAIESANVVLLLLDATQDVTDQDAHIAGYILESGRAVVVAINKWEAVDDYQREMLQRSVETRLPFLKFAAVHFISAKKRQGLGPVWASIAKAHRSATCKMSTPVLTRLLLESVQFQSPQRAGMFRPKLRYAHQGGMNPPVIVIHGNSLEHVTDAYKRFLEGRFRKEFDLVGTPLRIEMKTSQNPFAEKD
;
A
#
# COMPACT_ATOMS: atom_id res chain seq x y z
N MET A 1 7.59 4.29 -10.46
CA MET A 1 6.74 3.34 -9.70
C MET A 1 7.58 2.57 -8.70
N LYS A 2 7.02 2.19 -7.55
CA LYS A 2 7.73 1.31 -6.61
C LYS A 2 7.98 -0.05 -7.24
N PRO A 3 9.21 -0.60 -7.13
CA PRO A 3 9.50 -1.95 -7.61
C PRO A 3 8.78 -3.00 -6.77
N VAL A 4 8.52 -4.14 -7.38
CA VAL A 4 7.77 -5.25 -6.80
C VAL A 4 8.65 -6.47 -6.64
N ILE A 5 8.77 -6.96 -5.41
CA ILE A 5 9.53 -8.16 -5.03
C ILE A 5 8.55 -9.30 -4.74
N ALA A 6 8.63 -10.41 -5.46
CA ALA A 6 7.86 -11.62 -5.14
C ALA A 6 8.72 -12.61 -4.34
N LEU A 7 8.22 -13.06 -3.18
CA LEU A 7 8.83 -14.13 -2.40
C LEU A 7 8.29 -15.47 -2.88
N VAL A 8 9.14 -16.32 -3.42
CA VAL A 8 8.80 -17.64 -3.95
C VAL A 8 9.57 -18.72 -3.20
N GLY A 9 9.04 -19.90 -3.05
CA GLY A 9 9.68 -21.03 -2.40
C GLY A 9 8.67 -22.06 -1.90
N ARG A 10 9.12 -23.24 -1.56
CA ARG A 10 8.29 -24.31 -1.01
C ARG A 10 7.64 -23.90 0.35
N PRO A 11 6.61 -24.60 0.82
CA PRO A 11 6.05 -24.37 2.15
C PRO A 11 7.11 -24.45 3.26
N ASN A 12 6.94 -23.67 4.33
CA ASN A 12 7.76 -23.71 5.54
C ASN A 12 9.23 -23.27 5.43
N VAL A 13 9.67 -22.71 4.29
CA VAL A 13 11.03 -22.11 4.18
C VAL A 13 11.16 -20.76 4.88
N GLY A 14 10.05 -20.21 5.37
CA GLY A 14 10.05 -18.97 6.14
C GLY A 14 9.70 -17.70 5.33
N LYS A 15 9.02 -17.84 4.17
CA LYS A 15 8.57 -16.71 3.33
C LYS A 15 7.77 -15.67 4.12
N SER A 16 6.74 -16.09 4.85
CA SER A 16 5.90 -15.18 5.62
C SER A 16 6.65 -14.51 6.78
N THR A 17 7.66 -15.18 7.34
CA THR A 17 8.55 -14.57 8.33
C THR A 17 9.42 -13.50 7.68
N LEU A 18 9.97 -13.78 6.49
CA LEU A 18 10.76 -12.83 5.69
C LEU A 18 9.88 -11.65 5.25
N PHE A 19 8.68 -11.91 4.71
CA PHE A 19 7.69 -10.90 4.38
C PHE A 19 7.41 -9.95 5.55
N ASN A 20 7.10 -10.51 6.72
CA ASN A 20 6.85 -9.73 7.91
C ASN A 20 8.05 -8.86 8.33
N ARG A 21 9.27 -9.33 8.10
CA ARG A 21 10.49 -8.56 8.37
C ARG A 21 10.69 -7.44 7.37
N MET A 22 10.51 -7.72 6.07
CA MET A 22 10.66 -6.75 4.99
C MET A 22 9.62 -5.62 5.06
N THR A 23 8.39 -5.93 5.52
CA THR A 23 7.27 -4.98 5.62
C THR A 23 7.16 -4.31 6.99
N LYS A 24 7.78 -4.84 8.05
CA LYS A 24 7.83 -4.20 9.38
C LYS A 24 8.82 -3.05 9.35
N SER A 25 8.35 -1.83 9.07
CA SER A 25 9.00 -0.64 9.57
C SER A 25 8.77 -0.55 11.10
N ARG A 26 9.70 0.04 11.85
CA ARG A 26 9.53 0.35 13.29
C ARG A 26 8.29 1.22 13.56
N ASP A 27 7.75 1.84 12.53
CA ASP A 27 6.63 2.79 12.54
C ASP A 27 5.34 2.23 11.90
N ALA A 28 5.29 0.92 11.61
CA ALA A 28 4.04 0.31 11.19
C ALA A 28 3.07 0.37 12.38
N ILE A 29 2.21 1.36 12.37
CA ILE A 29 0.98 1.37 13.16
C ILE A 29 0.19 0.18 12.62
N VAL A 30 0.36 -0.96 13.26
CA VAL A 30 -0.59 -2.06 13.15
C VAL A 30 -1.84 -1.55 13.87
N ALA A 31 -2.67 -0.83 13.15
CA ALA A 31 -4.04 -0.67 13.58
C ALA A 31 -4.63 -2.08 13.57
N ASP A 32 -4.81 -2.66 14.75
CA ASP A 32 -5.57 -3.88 14.96
C ASP A 32 -7.04 -3.61 14.60
N PHE A 33 -7.31 -3.52 13.30
CA PHE A 33 -8.66 -3.56 12.78
C PHE A 33 -9.02 -5.03 12.60
N ALA A 34 -9.89 -5.50 13.46
CA ALA A 34 -10.48 -6.83 13.35
C ALA A 34 -11.05 -7.00 11.92
N GLY A 35 -10.47 -7.93 11.16
CA GLY A 35 -10.84 -8.20 9.76
C GLY A 35 -9.75 -7.98 8.72
N LEU A 36 -8.67 -7.24 9.01
CA LEU A 36 -7.60 -6.96 8.05
C LEU A 36 -6.42 -7.95 8.08
N THR A 37 -6.39 -8.91 9.02
CA THR A 37 -5.15 -9.61 9.40
C THR A 37 -5.02 -11.06 8.93
N ARG A 38 -5.93 -11.64 8.12
CA ARG A 38 -5.86 -13.10 7.87
C ARG A 38 -5.18 -13.56 6.58
N ASP A 39 -5.08 -12.74 5.52
CA ASP A 39 -4.43 -13.17 4.26
C ASP A 39 -3.70 -11.99 3.57
N ARG A 40 -2.67 -11.44 4.21
CA ARG A 40 -1.83 -10.41 3.58
C ARG A 40 -0.80 -11.05 2.68
N HIS A 41 -1.10 -11.12 1.39
CA HIS A 41 -0.13 -11.50 0.38
C HIS A 41 0.70 -10.32 -0.16
N TYR A 42 0.40 -9.07 0.25
CA TYR A 42 1.05 -7.85 -0.24
C TYR A 42 1.38 -6.90 0.90
N GLY A 43 2.53 -6.24 0.83
CA GLY A 43 2.94 -5.27 1.84
C GLY A 43 3.96 -4.27 1.34
N ASN A 44 4.02 -3.10 1.98
CA ASN A 44 5.02 -2.07 1.69
C ASN A 44 6.30 -2.34 2.48
N GLY A 45 7.42 -2.41 1.78
CA GLY A 45 8.75 -2.51 2.36
C GLY A 45 9.47 -1.15 2.32
N ARG A 46 10.18 -0.84 3.43
CA ARG A 46 10.95 0.41 3.60
C ARG A 46 12.36 0.17 4.11
N GLN A 47 12.79 -1.08 4.16
CA GLN A 47 14.16 -1.40 4.51
C GLN A 47 15.04 -1.24 3.29
N GLY A 48 16.21 -0.63 3.46
CA GLY A 48 17.12 -0.33 2.36
C GLY A 48 16.98 1.11 1.85
N LYS A 49 17.53 1.36 0.67
CA LYS A 49 17.58 2.70 0.04
C LYS A 49 16.27 3.07 -0.65
N HIS A 50 15.57 2.09 -1.21
CA HIS A 50 14.35 2.28 -1.98
C HIS A 50 13.14 1.68 -1.26
N GLU A 51 11.98 2.31 -1.40
CA GLU A 51 10.71 1.72 -1.03
C GLU A 51 10.26 0.72 -2.12
N TYR A 52 9.63 -0.38 -1.73
CA TYR A 52 9.20 -1.46 -2.63
C TYR A 52 7.91 -2.11 -2.14
N ILE A 53 7.24 -2.84 -3.03
CA ILE A 53 6.10 -3.70 -2.70
C ILE A 53 6.61 -5.13 -2.59
N VAL A 54 6.23 -5.85 -1.53
CA VAL A 54 6.52 -7.28 -1.36
C VAL A 54 5.26 -8.09 -1.56
N ILE A 55 5.38 -9.21 -2.28
CA ILE A 55 4.33 -10.20 -2.45
C ILE A 55 4.76 -11.49 -1.75
N ASP A 56 3.97 -11.95 -0.76
CA ASP A 56 4.10 -13.33 -0.26
C ASP A 56 3.21 -14.25 -1.08
N THR A 57 3.82 -15.15 -1.83
CA THR A 57 3.09 -16.09 -2.70
C THR A 57 2.53 -17.30 -1.94
N GLY A 58 2.65 -17.36 -0.61
CA GLY A 58 2.29 -18.54 0.16
C GLY A 58 3.18 -19.75 -0.16
N GLY A 59 2.65 -20.95 -0.10
CA GLY A 59 3.34 -22.15 -0.58
C GLY A 59 3.12 -22.32 -2.07
N PHE A 60 4.17 -22.20 -2.88
CA PHE A 60 4.10 -22.46 -4.32
C PHE A 60 4.18 -23.98 -4.57
N GLU A 61 3.10 -24.57 -5.06
CA GLU A 61 3.05 -25.96 -5.54
C GLU A 61 2.78 -25.97 -7.03
N PRO A 62 3.79 -26.23 -7.89
CA PRO A 62 3.64 -26.20 -9.35
C PRO A 62 2.64 -27.21 -9.90
N ASP A 63 2.48 -28.37 -9.23
CA ASP A 63 1.69 -29.51 -9.65
C ASP A 63 0.47 -29.79 -8.77
N ALA A 64 -0.14 -28.78 -8.18
CA ALA A 64 -1.37 -28.95 -7.40
C ALA A 64 -2.48 -29.56 -8.28
N GLY A 65 -2.81 -30.81 -8.02
CA GLY A 65 -3.92 -31.51 -8.67
C GLY A 65 -5.26 -30.81 -8.49
N SER A 66 -6.24 -31.11 -9.28
CA SER A 66 -7.56 -30.50 -9.48
C SER A 66 -8.19 -29.67 -8.34
N GLY A 67 -8.89 -28.58 -8.68
CA GLY A 67 -9.78 -27.81 -7.80
C GLY A 67 -9.20 -26.47 -7.34
N ILE A 68 -9.52 -26.04 -6.11
CA ILE A 68 -9.15 -24.75 -5.48
C ILE A 68 -7.63 -24.50 -5.51
N TYR A 69 -6.81 -25.52 -5.33
CA TYR A 69 -5.34 -25.44 -5.38
C TYR A 69 -4.81 -25.01 -6.75
N LYS A 70 -5.47 -25.40 -7.85
CA LYS A 70 -5.08 -25.00 -9.21
C LYS A 70 -5.36 -23.52 -9.48
N GLU A 71 -6.39 -22.97 -8.86
CA GLU A 71 -6.73 -21.53 -8.95
C GLU A 71 -5.77 -20.68 -8.14
N MET A 72 -5.40 -21.12 -6.93
CA MET A 72 -4.37 -20.48 -6.10
C MET A 72 -2.99 -20.50 -6.78
N ALA A 73 -2.60 -21.63 -7.38
CA ALA A 73 -1.36 -21.74 -8.14
C ALA A 73 -1.33 -20.78 -9.33
N LYS A 74 -2.47 -20.59 -10.02
CA LYS A 74 -2.59 -19.65 -11.14
C LYS A 74 -2.46 -18.19 -10.69
N GLN A 75 -3.05 -17.82 -9.56
CA GLN A 75 -2.91 -16.48 -8.99
C GLN A 75 -1.47 -16.20 -8.56
N THR A 76 -0.81 -17.17 -7.94
CA THR A 76 0.60 -17.08 -7.56
C THR A 76 1.51 -16.92 -8.77
N GLN A 77 1.29 -17.72 -9.83
CA GLN A 77 2.03 -17.59 -11.09
C GLN A 77 1.85 -16.21 -11.72
N GLN A 78 0.65 -15.67 -11.65
CA GLN A 78 0.37 -14.33 -12.16
C GLN A 78 1.10 -13.24 -11.34
N ALA A 79 1.07 -13.34 -10.01
CA ALA A 79 1.77 -12.40 -9.13
C ALA A 79 3.29 -12.41 -9.39
N VAL A 80 3.89 -13.60 -9.54
CA VAL A 80 5.31 -13.77 -9.89
C VAL A 80 5.60 -13.18 -11.29
N ALA A 81 4.70 -13.41 -12.26
CA ALA A 81 4.86 -12.87 -13.61
C ALA A 81 4.78 -11.33 -13.63
N GLU A 82 4.08 -10.71 -12.71
CA GLU A 82 3.91 -9.25 -12.61
C GLU A 82 4.98 -8.57 -11.74
N ALA A 83 5.69 -9.31 -10.87
CA ALA A 83 6.78 -8.78 -10.06
C ALA A 83 7.98 -8.34 -10.94
N ASP A 84 8.72 -7.34 -10.49
CA ASP A 84 9.93 -6.85 -11.18
C ASP A 84 11.14 -7.74 -10.87
N VAL A 85 11.22 -8.28 -9.64
CA VAL A 85 12.25 -9.20 -9.19
C VAL A 85 11.67 -10.31 -8.33
N VAL A 86 12.29 -11.47 -8.36
CA VAL A 86 11.92 -12.63 -7.56
C VAL A 86 13.00 -12.91 -6.52
N VAL A 87 12.60 -13.08 -5.26
CA VAL A 87 13.45 -13.65 -4.21
C VAL A 87 13.03 -15.09 -3.99
N PHE A 88 13.85 -16.03 -4.42
CA PHE A 88 13.62 -17.46 -4.22
C PHE A 88 14.17 -17.88 -2.86
N VAL A 89 13.27 -18.13 -1.93
CA VAL A 89 13.57 -18.48 -0.53
C VAL A 89 13.75 -19.98 -0.38
N LEU A 90 14.90 -20.38 0.10
CA LEU A 90 15.32 -21.75 0.33
C LEU A 90 15.52 -21.99 1.84
N ASP A 91 15.48 -23.23 2.28
CA ASP A 91 15.77 -23.59 3.68
C ASP A 91 17.20 -24.10 3.80
N ALA A 92 18.08 -23.28 4.39
CA ALA A 92 19.52 -23.60 4.52
C ALA A 92 19.78 -24.85 5.39
N ARG A 93 18.85 -25.18 6.32
CA ARG A 93 19.00 -26.34 7.20
C ARG A 93 18.49 -27.62 6.58
N ALA A 94 17.42 -27.54 5.81
CA ALA A 94 16.79 -28.70 5.20
C ALA A 94 17.46 -29.11 3.88
N GLY A 95 18.27 -28.24 3.29
CA GLY A 95 18.91 -28.47 1.99
C GLY A 95 17.93 -28.45 0.81
N LEU A 96 18.43 -28.81 -0.38
CA LEU A 96 17.66 -28.88 -1.60
C LEU A 96 16.65 -30.04 -1.63
N SER A 97 15.49 -29.78 -2.22
CA SER A 97 14.47 -30.77 -2.50
C SER A 97 14.11 -30.80 -3.98
N ALA A 98 13.45 -31.85 -4.44
CA ALA A 98 12.93 -31.95 -5.81
C ALA A 98 12.02 -30.76 -6.15
N GLN A 99 11.24 -30.28 -5.19
CA GLN A 99 10.35 -29.14 -5.34
C GLN A 99 11.11 -27.84 -5.61
N ASP A 100 12.27 -27.64 -4.98
CA ASP A 100 13.14 -26.48 -5.23
C ASP A 100 13.68 -26.49 -6.66
N HIS A 101 14.03 -27.66 -7.20
CA HIS A 101 14.45 -27.82 -8.60
C HIS A 101 13.32 -27.49 -9.59
N ASP A 102 12.07 -27.90 -9.31
CA ASP A 102 10.92 -27.58 -10.15
C ASP A 102 10.60 -26.07 -10.16
N ILE A 103 10.67 -25.44 -8.99
CA ILE A 103 10.53 -23.99 -8.86
C ILE A 103 11.63 -23.27 -9.63
N ALA A 104 12.90 -23.71 -9.49
CA ALA A 104 14.03 -23.14 -10.21
C ALA A 104 13.87 -23.25 -11.73
N LYS A 105 13.40 -24.40 -12.22
CA LYS A 105 13.08 -24.62 -13.65
C LYS A 105 11.99 -23.65 -14.14
N TYR A 106 10.97 -23.41 -13.33
CA TYR A 106 9.92 -22.45 -13.64
C TYR A 106 10.47 -21.02 -13.70
N LEU A 107 11.25 -20.59 -12.69
CA LEU A 107 11.82 -19.24 -12.61
C LEU A 107 12.78 -18.95 -13.77
N ARG A 108 13.62 -19.92 -14.16
CA ARG A 108 14.50 -19.80 -15.34
C ARG A 108 13.72 -19.55 -16.64
N ARG A 109 12.54 -20.17 -16.80
CA ARG A 109 11.69 -19.96 -17.98
C ARG A 109 11.08 -18.55 -18.02
N LEU A 110 10.89 -17.92 -16.87
CA LEU A 110 10.35 -16.54 -16.79
C LEU A 110 11.36 -15.50 -17.22
N GLY A 111 12.67 -15.76 -17.12
CA GLY A 111 13.74 -14.85 -17.51
C GLY A 111 13.78 -13.56 -16.71
N LYS A 112 13.19 -13.54 -15.50
CA LYS A 112 13.19 -12.37 -14.62
C LYS A 112 14.41 -12.35 -13.71
N PRO A 113 14.86 -11.15 -13.25
CA PRO A 113 15.86 -11.07 -12.19
C PRO A 113 15.43 -11.91 -10.99
N CYS A 114 16.32 -12.79 -10.56
CA CYS A 114 16.06 -13.71 -9.46
C CYS A 114 17.24 -13.74 -8.51
N VAL A 115 16.98 -13.65 -7.20
CA VAL A 115 17.99 -13.74 -6.15
C VAL A 115 17.66 -14.93 -5.25
N LEU A 116 18.66 -15.78 -4.97
CA LEU A 116 18.52 -16.92 -4.08
C LEU A 116 18.77 -16.51 -2.63
N ALA A 117 17.79 -16.70 -1.74
CA ALA A 117 17.88 -16.42 -0.32
C ALA A 117 17.83 -17.73 0.49
N ALA A 118 18.99 -18.19 0.98
CA ALA A 118 19.07 -19.33 1.90
C ALA A 118 18.69 -18.86 3.32
N ASN A 119 17.46 -19.08 3.70
CA ASN A 119 16.91 -18.68 5.00
C ASN A 119 17.21 -19.73 6.08
N LYS A 120 17.10 -19.33 7.34
CA LYS A 120 17.46 -20.12 8.54
C LYS A 120 18.95 -20.41 8.62
N ALA A 121 19.77 -19.49 8.08
CA ALA A 121 21.22 -19.64 8.04
C ALA A 121 21.94 -19.18 9.32
N GLU A 122 21.21 -18.90 10.40
CA GLU A 122 21.80 -18.52 11.68
C GLU A 122 22.75 -19.59 12.23
N GLY A 123 23.98 -19.17 12.54
CA GLY A 123 25.06 -20.04 13.05
C GLY A 123 25.76 -20.87 11.98
N MET A 124 25.42 -20.68 10.70
CA MET A 124 26.14 -21.33 9.61
C MET A 124 27.37 -20.53 9.18
N THR A 125 28.47 -21.23 8.88
CA THR A 125 29.68 -20.61 8.32
C THR A 125 29.48 -20.39 6.81
N GLU A 126 29.60 -19.15 6.36
CA GLU A 126 29.48 -18.83 4.94
C GLU A 126 30.43 -19.65 4.07
N GLY A 127 29.95 -20.19 2.99
CA GLY A 127 30.73 -20.78 1.91
C GLY A 127 30.61 -22.30 1.73
N VAL A 128 30.68 -23.12 2.77
CA VAL A 128 30.70 -24.59 2.61
C VAL A 128 29.29 -25.19 2.62
N GLN A 129 28.37 -24.62 3.40
CA GLN A 129 27.02 -25.17 3.59
C GLN A 129 26.02 -24.66 2.56
N LEU A 130 26.34 -23.62 1.78
CA LEU A 130 25.47 -23.07 0.73
C LEU A 130 25.83 -23.58 -0.67
N GLY A 131 26.86 -24.42 -0.78
CA GLY A 131 27.40 -24.91 -2.06
C GLY A 131 26.36 -25.66 -2.91
N GLU A 132 25.48 -26.44 -2.29
CA GLU A 132 24.45 -27.19 -2.99
C GLU A 132 23.45 -26.32 -3.74
N PHE A 133 23.13 -25.12 -3.23
CA PHE A 133 22.13 -24.24 -3.85
C PHE A 133 22.57 -23.64 -5.17
N PHE A 134 23.88 -23.64 -5.49
CA PHE A 134 24.38 -23.23 -6.80
C PHE A 134 23.94 -24.19 -7.93
N GLU A 135 23.59 -25.44 -7.62
CA GLU A 135 23.04 -26.40 -8.60
C GLU A 135 21.74 -25.91 -9.25
N LEU A 136 21.01 -25.00 -8.60
CA LEU A 136 19.80 -24.41 -9.14
C LEU A 136 20.05 -23.52 -10.36
N GLY A 137 21.28 -23.06 -10.60
CA GLY A 137 21.68 -22.27 -11.77
C GLY A 137 20.94 -20.93 -11.92
N LEU A 138 20.65 -20.28 -10.80
CA LEU A 138 19.97 -18.99 -10.74
C LEU A 138 20.85 -17.86 -10.18
N GLY A 139 22.18 -18.08 -10.07
CA GLY A 139 23.14 -17.10 -9.64
C GLY A 139 23.62 -17.27 -8.18
N ALA A 140 24.04 -16.18 -7.56
CA ALA A 140 24.60 -16.18 -6.21
C ALA A 140 23.54 -16.49 -5.15
N VAL A 141 23.96 -17.14 -4.06
CA VAL A 141 23.13 -17.51 -2.91
C VAL A 141 23.48 -16.63 -1.72
N TYR A 142 22.50 -16.03 -1.10
CA TYR A 142 22.67 -15.12 0.03
C TYR A 142 22.10 -15.73 1.30
N ALA A 143 22.94 -15.81 2.34
CA ALA A 143 22.54 -16.30 3.65
C ALA A 143 21.69 -15.26 4.38
N VAL A 144 20.50 -15.65 4.86
CA VAL A 144 19.63 -14.79 5.65
C VAL A 144 19.06 -15.55 6.86
N SER A 145 18.71 -14.81 7.90
CA SER A 145 17.89 -15.31 9.01
C SER A 145 16.68 -14.40 9.20
N ALA A 146 15.55 -14.79 8.64
CA ALA A 146 14.32 -14.05 8.79
C ALA A 146 13.84 -13.98 10.26
N ALA A 147 14.09 -15.03 11.06
CA ALA A 147 13.73 -15.05 12.48
C ALA A 147 14.52 -13.99 13.27
N HIS A 148 15.80 -13.82 12.97
CA HIS A 148 16.70 -12.92 13.70
C HIS A 148 16.90 -11.56 12.98
N GLY A 149 16.41 -11.40 11.75
CA GLY A 149 16.52 -10.17 10.98
C GLY A 149 17.93 -9.95 10.36
N GLN A 150 18.73 -11.00 10.23
CA GLN A 150 20.10 -10.92 9.70
C GLN A 150 20.10 -11.04 8.17
N GLY A 151 20.95 -10.25 7.49
CA GLY A 151 21.15 -10.27 6.04
C GLY A 151 19.97 -9.74 5.19
N ILE A 152 18.88 -9.27 5.80
CA ILE A 152 17.66 -8.90 5.06
C ILE A 152 17.86 -7.61 4.27
N ARG A 153 18.53 -6.60 4.87
CA ARG A 153 18.79 -5.33 4.18
C ARG A 153 19.64 -5.55 2.95
N ASP A 154 20.71 -6.31 3.09
CA ASP A 154 21.62 -6.60 1.99
C ASP A 154 20.94 -7.40 0.88
N LEU A 155 20.10 -8.38 1.25
CA LEU A 155 19.26 -9.13 0.31
C LEU A 155 18.35 -8.20 -0.52
N ILE A 156 17.75 -7.19 0.11
CA ILE A 156 16.87 -6.23 -0.57
C ILE A 156 17.66 -5.37 -1.54
N GLU A 157 18.80 -4.80 -1.10
CA GLU A 157 19.66 -3.97 -1.96
C GLU A 157 20.11 -4.76 -3.20
N ILE A 158 20.57 -6.01 -3.01
CA ILE A 158 20.97 -6.90 -4.10
C ILE A 158 19.81 -7.25 -5.02
N ALA A 159 18.62 -7.51 -4.47
CA ALA A 159 17.45 -7.82 -5.27
C ALA A 159 17.02 -6.64 -6.16
N LEU A 160 17.17 -5.42 -5.68
CA LEU A 160 16.78 -4.20 -6.41
C LEU A 160 17.86 -3.68 -7.36
N GLU A 161 19.13 -4.07 -7.19
CA GLU A 161 20.27 -3.61 -8.01
C GLU A 161 20.03 -3.75 -9.53
N PRO A 162 19.51 -4.90 -10.05
CA PRO A 162 19.29 -5.08 -11.48
C PRO A 162 18.26 -4.14 -12.09
N LEU A 163 17.45 -3.48 -11.26
CA LEU A 163 16.38 -2.57 -11.72
C LEU A 163 16.90 -1.16 -12.01
N HIS A 164 18.13 -0.82 -11.65
CA HIS A 164 18.76 0.49 -11.88
C HIS A 164 17.86 1.66 -11.48
N LEU A 165 17.30 1.60 -10.27
CA LEU A 165 16.36 2.61 -9.77
C LEU A 165 17.05 3.97 -9.61
N PRO A 166 16.38 5.09 -9.95
CA PRO A 166 16.90 6.44 -9.71
C PRO A 166 17.05 6.68 -8.20
N ASP A 167 17.98 7.55 -7.84
CA ASP A 167 18.17 7.91 -6.44
C ASP A 167 16.89 8.54 -5.87
N PRO A 168 16.41 8.14 -4.69
CA PRO A 168 15.21 8.71 -4.09
C PRO A 168 15.27 10.23 -3.95
N ASP A 169 16.45 10.78 -3.65
CA ASP A 169 16.65 12.24 -3.49
C ASP A 169 16.46 13.01 -4.82
N ASP A 170 16.78 12.38 -5.96
CA ASP A 170 16.56 12.98 -7.29
C ASP A 170 15.08 12.93 -7.72
N ALA A 171 14.32 11.95 -7.21
CA ALA A 171 12.92 11.76 -7.57
C ALA A 171 11.99 12.78 -6.89
N GLU A 172 12.27 13.18 -5.65
CA GLU A 172 11.46 14.17 -4.92
C GLU A 172 11.57 15.59 -5.50
N ALA A 173 12.69 15.91 -6.15
CA ALA A 173 12.92 17.24 -6.75
C ALA A 173 12.08 17.51 -8.02
N ALA A 174 11.46 16.49 -8.61
CA ALA A 174 10.76 16.60 -9.90
C ALA A 174 9.23 16.69 -9.79
N GLU A 175 8.64 16.60 -8.59
CA GLU A 175 7.19 16.62 -8.43
C GLU A 175 6.62 18.05 -8.38
N ASP A 176 5.69 18.36 -9.32
CA ASP A 176 4.93 19.61 -9.28
C ASP A 176 3.81 19.50 -8.22
N PRO A 177 3.89 20.25 -7.12
CA PRO A 177 2.90 20.17 -6.04
C PRO A 177 1.49 20.64 -6.45
N GLY A 178 1.36 21.25 -7.62
CA GLY A 178 0.08 21.71 -8.19
C GLY A 178 -0.66 20.64 -8.98
N VAL A 179 -0.07 19.47 -9.22
CA VAL A 179 -0.68 18.37 -9.97
C VAL A 179 -1.22 17.31 -9.02
N ILE A 180 -2.49 16.94 -9.19
CA ILE A 180 -3.12 15.85 -8.42
C ILE A 180 -2.95 14.53 -9.15
N LYS A 181 -2.12 13.64 -8.62
CA LYS A 181 -1.98 12.27 -9.12
C LYS A 181 -3.13 11.42 -8.58
N LEU A 182 -4.02 10.99 -9.48
CA LEU A 182 -5.25 10.26 -9.16
C LEU A 182 -5.18 8.83 -9.66
N ALA A 183 -5.38 7.86 -8.76
CA ALA A 183 -5.63 6.47 -9.13
C ALA A 183 -7.09 6.08 -8.90
N VAL A 184 -7.63 5.19 -9.75
CA VAL A 184 -8.94 4.58 -9.58
C VAL A 184 -8.76 3.12 -9.21
N ALA A 185 -9.04 2.78 -7.95
CA ALA A 185 -8.91 1.43 -7.41
C ALA A 185 -10.28 0.78 -7.18
N GLY A 186 -10.31 -0.54 -7.11
CA GLY A 186 -11.51 -1.33 -6.86
C GLY A 186 -11.44 -2.68 -7.55
N ARG A 187 -12.35 -3.58 -7.21
CA ARG A 187 -12.42 -4.94 -7.77
C ARG A 187 -12.63 -4.94 -9.30
N PRO A 188 -12.43 -6.09 -9.98
CA PRO A 188 -12.87 -6.26 -11.36
C PRO A 188 -14.37 -5.95 -11.52
N ASN A 189 -14.76 -5.43 -12.67
CA ASN A 189 -16.15 -5.18 -13.06
C ASN A 189 -16.95 -4.19 -12.21
N VAL A 190 -16.35 -3.47 -11.27
CA VAL A 190 -17.01 -2.38 -10.52
C VAL A 190 -17.28 -1.14 -11.39
N GLY A 191 -16.70 -1.08 -12.62
CA GLY A 191 -16.93 -0.02 -13.58
C GLY A 191 -15.81 1.02 -13.68
N LYS A 192 -14.57 0.70 -13.29
CA LYS A 192 -13.39 1.59 -13.39
C LYS A 192 -13.20 2.12 -14.80
N SER A 193 -13.09 1.23 -15.79
CA SER A 193 -12.90 1.60 -17.20
C SER A 193 -14.07 2.42 -17.74
N THR A 194 -15.31 2.11 -17.33
CA THR A 194 -16.49 2.89 -17.70
C THR A 194 -16.40 4.31 -17.15
N LEU A 195 -16.05 4.45 -15.86
CA LEU A 195 -15.92 5.76 -15.23
C LEU A 195 -14.83 6.59 -15.88
N ILE A 196 -13.64 6.03 -16.09
CA ILE A 196 -12.52 6.73 -16.72
C ILE A 196 -12.86 7.12 -18.16
N ASN A 197 -13.47 6.22 -18.94
CA ASN A 197 -13.92 6.54 -20.30
C ASN A 197 -14.98 7.65 -20.30
N THR A 198 -15.89 7.66 -19.31
CA THR A 198 -16.89 8.72 -19.17
C THR A 198 -16.21 10.05 -18.87
N TRP A 199 -15.25 10.09 -17.97
CA TRP A 199 -14.49 11.28 -17.67
C TRP A 199 -13.69 11.79 -18.88
N LEU A 200 -12.90 10.93 -19.52
CA LEU A 200 -12.12 11.30 -20.72
C LEU A 200 -12.97 11.72 -21.91
N GLY A 201 -14.26 11.40 -21.94
CA GLY A 201 -15.22 11.84 -22.95
C GLY A 201 -16.02 13.10 -22.55
N GLU A 202 -15.74 13.72 -21.40
CA GLU A 202 -16.35 14.99 -21.02
C GLU A 202 -15.65 16.17 -21.74
N GLU A 203 -16.44 17.11 -22.29
CA GLU A 203 -15.92 18.30 -23.01
C GLU A 203 -15.08 19.25 -22.10
N ARG A 204 -15.18 19.11 -20.79
CA ARG A 204 -14.45 19.90 -19.81
C ARG A 204 -13.05 19.36 -19.49
N LEU A 205 -12.66 18.23 -20.06
CA LEU A 205 -11.35 17.64 -19.89
C LEU A 205 -10.47 17.93 -21.10
N VAL A 206 -9.40 18.67 -20.88
CA VAL A 206 -8.36 18.90 -21.88
C VAL A 206 -7.23 17.92 -21.60
N ALA A 207 -7.11 16.88 -22.42
CA ALA A 207 -5.98 15.94 -22.35
C ALA A 207 -4.77 16.55 -23.07
N PHE A 208 -3.59 16.46 -22.48
CA PHE A 208 -2.34 16.94 -23.05
C PHE A 208 -1.47 15.74 -23.46
N ASP A 209 -0.89 15.80 -24.65
CA ASP A 209 0.19 14.90 -25.04
C ASP A 209 1.52 15.50 -24.55
N MET A 210 2.11 14.94 -23.51
CA MET A 210 3.46 15.31 -23.08
C MET A 210 4.49 14.39 -23.76
N PRO A 211 5.47 14.94 -24.50
CA PRO A 211 6.60 14.15 -24.99
C PRO A 211 7.50 13.71 -23.82
N GLY A 212 7.81 12.42 -23.71
CA GLY A 212 8.77 11.90 -22.74
C GLY A 212 8.27 10.85 -21.74
N THR A 213 6.98 10.48 -21.75
CA THR A 213 6.38 9.51 -20.80
C THR A 213 6.47 8.04 -21.25
N THR A 214 7.59 7.60 -21.82
CA THR A 214 7.66 6.34 -22.58
C THR A 214 8.20 5.14 -21.82
N ARG A 215 8.41 5.15 -20.50
CA ARG A 215 8.98 3.95 -19.85
C ARG A 215 8.23 3.36 -18.65
N ASP A 216 7.53 4.22 -17.82
CA ASP A 216 6.93 3.68 -16.61
C ASP A 216 5.50 4.12 -16.47
N ALA A 217 4.51 3.67 -16.05
CA ALA A 217 3.09 4.04 -15.86
C ALA A 217 2.47 4.88 -16.97
N ILE A 218 1.47 4.37 -17.62
CA ILE A 218 0.68 5.16 -18.56
C ILE A 218 -0.16 6.15 -17.75
N THR A 219 0.38 7.34 -17.56
CA THR A 219 -0.33 8.47 -16.97
C THR A 219 -1.02 9.26 -18.09
N VAL A 220 -2.24 9.72 -17.82
CA VAL A 220 -2.95 10.64 -18.71
C VAL A 220 -3.08 11.98 -17.99
N PRO A 221 -2.29 13.00 -18.40
CA PRO A 221 -2.44 14.34 -17.86
C PRO A 221 -3.69 15.00 -18.44
N PHE A 222 -4.43 15.71 -17.60
CA PHE A 222 -5.59 16.49 -18.00
C PHE A 222 -5.83 17.66 -17.05
N GLU A 223 -6.61 18.63 -17.49
CA GLU A 223 -7.04 19.77 -16.70
C GLU A 223 -8.57 19.79 -16.58
N ARG A 224 -9.05 20.13 -15.38
CA ARG A 224 -10.47 20.36 -15.11
C ARG A 224 -10.65 21.53 -14.15
N ASP A 225 -11.48 22.46 -14.55
CA ASP A 225 -11.83 23.65 -13.74
C ASP A 225 -10.57 24.40 -13.21
N GLY A 226 -9.49 24.47 -14.02
CA GLY A 226 -8.21 25.11 -13.68
C GLY A 226 -7.31 24.30 -12.75
N GLN A 227 -7.69 23.08 -12.38
CA GLN A 227 -6.85 22.13 -11.62
C GLN A 227 -6.25 21.08 -12.55
N ARG A 228 -4.92 20.89 -12.44
CA ARG A 228 -4.19 19.85 -13.18
C ARG A 228 -4.24 18.51 -12.47
N PHE A 229 -4.46 17.46 -13.25
CA PHE A 229 -4.53 16.08 -12.78
C PHE A 229 -3.66 15.18 -13.65
N GLU A 230 -3.17 14.11 -13.06
CA GLU A 230 -2.58 12.95 -13.73
C GLU A 230 -3.34 11.69 -13.33
N LEU A 231 -4.02 11.05 -14.27
CA LEU A 231 -4.65 9.77 -14.02
C LEU A 231 -3.62 8.65 -14.20
N ILE A 232 -3.41 7.87 -13.15
CA ILE A 232 -2.40 6.80 -13.09
C ILE A 232 -3.01 5.48 -13.52
N ASP A 233 -2.21 4.65 -14.21
CA ASP A 233 -2.54 3.30 -14.69
C ASP A 233 -3.76 3.22 -15.61
N THR A 234 -3.65 3.94 -16.74
CA THR A 234 -4.63 3.87 -17.82
C THR A 234 -4.30 2.80 -18.87
N ALA A 235 -3.41 1.85 -18.57
CA ALA A 235 -2.90 0.86 -19.54
C ALA A 235 -4.00 0.02 -20.20
N GLY A 236 -5.12 -0.20 -19.52
CA GLY A 236 -6.30 -0.84 -20.08
C GLY A 236 -7.07 0.00 -21.12
N LEU A 237 -6.85 1.32 -21.16
CA LEU A 237 -7.66 2.27 -21.97
C LEU A 237 -7.07 2.60 -23.33
N ARG A 238 -5.74 2.58 -23.50
CA ARG A 238 -5.07 2.95 -24.77
C ARG A 238 -5.20 1.93 -25.90
N ARG A 239 -5.74 0.74 -25.68
CA ARG A 239 -5.93 -0.30 -26.71
C ARG A 239 -7.26 -0.18 -27.47
N LYS A 240 -7.80 1.02 -27.63
CA LYS A 240 -8.90 1.29 -28.57
C LYS A 240 -8.39 1.33 -30.02
N GLY A 241 -8.12 0.14 -30.58
CA GLY A 241 -7.81 0.00 -31.99
C GLY A 241 -7.62 -1.46 -32.38
N ARG A 242 -8.65 -2.26 -32.28
CA ARG A 242 -8.88 -3.64 -32.68
C ARG A 242 -8.99 -4.65 -31.52
N VAL A 243 -10.16 -5.31 -31.59
CA VAL A 243 -10.53 -6.59 -30.98
C VAL A 243 -10.96 -6.54 -29.53
N PHE A 244 -12.22 -6.69 -29.37
CA PHE A 244 -13.01 -7.19 -28.25
C PHE A 244 -12.38 -8.39 -27.59
N GLU A 245 -12.59 -8.52 -26.26
CA GLU A 245 -12.37 -9.74 -25.47
C GLU A 245 -10.91 -10.15 -25.20
N ALA A 246 -10.05 -9.21 -24.82
CA ALA A 246 -9.04 -9.59 -23.83
C ALA A 246 -9.68 -9.37 -22.45
N ILE A 247 -10.06 -10.44 -21.79
CA ILE A 247 -10.40 -10.49 -20.36
C ILE A 247 -9.47 -9.49 -19.67
N GLU A 248 -10.05 -8.44 -19.06
CA GLU A 248 -9.32 -7.48 -18.24
C GLU A 248 -8.66 -8.31 -17.14
N LYS A 249 -7.41 -8.76 -17.39
CA LYS A 249 -6.65 -9.50 -16.37
C LYS A 249 -6.41 -8.51 -15.25
N PHE A 250 -7.21 -8.64 -14.21
CA PHE A 250 -7.04 -7.86 -13.01
C PHE A 250 -5.65 -8.16 -12.46
N SER A 251 -4.79 -7.16 -12.50
CA SER A 251 -3.49 -7.19 -11.88
C SER A 251 -3.58 -6.51 -10.53
N VAL A 252 -3.53 -7.29 -9.47
CA VAL A 252 -3.46 -6.76 -8.10
C VAL A 252 -2.21 -5.89 -7.96
N VAL A 253 -1.09 -6.35 -8.48
CA VAL A 253 0.20 -5.64 -8.43
C VAL A 253 0.11 -4.26 -9.06
N LYS A 254 -0.49 -4.14 -10.26
CA LYS A 254 -0.67 -2.84 -10.92
C LYS A 254 -1.59 -1.92 -10.13
N THR A 255 -2.65 -2.46 -9.53
CA THR A 255 -3.52 -1.66 -8.67
C THR A 255 -2.75 -1.13 -7.46
N LEU A 256 -1.91 -1.94 -6.83
CA LEU A 256 -1.08 -1.51 -5.71
C LEU A 256 -0.04 -0.47 -6.13
N GLN A 257 0.63 -0.68 -7.28
CA GLN A 257 1.57 0.30 -7.83
C GLN A 257 0.88 1.63 -8.16
N ALA A 258 -0.33 1.60 -8.72
CA ALA A 258 -1.12 2.80 -9.00
C ALA A 258 -1.48 3.54 -7.70
N ILE A 259 -1.91 2.83 -6.65
CA ILE A 259 -2.19 3.41 -5.33
C ILE A 259 -0.93 4.09 -4.78
N GLU A 260 0.23 3.42 -4.84
CA GLU A 260 1.49 3.97 -4.32
C GLU A 260 1.98 5.21 -5.09
N SER A 261 1.71 5.28 -6.38
CA SER A 261 2.11 6.42 -7.22
C SER A 261 1.14 7.60 -7.16
N ALA A 262 -0.04 7.43 -6.53
CA ALA A 262 -1.06 8.45 -6.45
C ALA A 262 -0.93 9.34 -5.20
N ASN A 263 -1.47 10.57 -5.26
CA ASN A 263 -1.73 11.41 -4.09
C ASN A 263 -3.13 11.12 -3.52
N VAL A 264 -4.09 10.90 -4.42
CA VAL A 264 -5.48 10.60 -4.08
C VAL A 264 -5.91 9.33 -4.80
N VAL A 265 -6.63 8.46 -4.09
CA VAL A 265 -7.22 7.25 -4.66
C VAL A 265 -8.74 7.37 -4.62
N LEU A 266 -9.38 7.16 -5.76
CA LEU A 266 -10.81 6.94 -5.83
C LEU A 266 -11.08 5.44 -5.69
N LEU A 267 -11.59 5.03 -4.53
CA LEU A 267 -12.02 3.66 -4.28
C LEU A 267 -13.42 3.46 -4.85
N LEU A 268 -13.54 2.63 -5.87
CA LEU A 268 -14.81 2.34 -6.54
C LEU A 268 -15.40 1.03 -6.02
N LEU A 269 -16.63 1.10 -5.49
CA LEU A 269 -17.42 -0.04 -5.02
C LEU A 269 -18.61 -0.28 -5.97
N ASP A 270 -19.14 -1.50 -5.99
CA ASP A 270 -20.27 -1.90 -6.81
C ASP A 270 -21.55 -1.92 -5.97
N ALA A 271 -22.54 -1.08 -6.30
CA ALA A 271 -23.81 -1.02 -5.58
C ALA A 271 -24.63 -2.32 -5.66
N THR A 272 -24.42 -3.14 -6.69
CA THR A 272 -25.16 -4.38 -6.90
C THR A 272 -24.66 -5.54 -6.05
N GLN A 273 -23.61 -5.33 -5.26
CA GLN A 273 -22.98 -6.34 -4.42
C GLN A 273 -22.62 -5.76 -3.06
N ASP A 274 -22.65 -6.59 -2.02
CA ASP A 274 -22.13 -6.20 -0.72
C ASP A 274 -20.62 -5.88 -0.77
N VAL A 275 -20.17 -5.07 0.20
CA VAL A 275 -18.75 -4.85 0.43
C VAL A 275 -18.09 -6.18 0.78
N THR A 276 -17.12 -6.60 -0.01
CA THR A 276 -16.41 -7.87 0.16
C THR A 276 -15.10 -7.68 0.91
N ASP A 277 -14.48 -8.79 1.32
CA ASP A 277 -13.14 -8.78 1.93
C ASP A 277 -12.09 -8.21 0.97
N GLN A 278 -12.24 -8.44 -0.35
CA GLN A 278 -11.33 -7.84 -1.35
C GLN A 278 -11.44 -6.31 -1.40
N ASP A 279 -12.64 -5.74 -1.26
CA ASP A 279 -12.83 -4.29 -1.16
C ASP A 279 -12.18 -3.75 0.12
N ALA A 280 -12.35 -4.46 1.24
CA ALA A 280 -11.74 -4.11 2.52
C ALA A 280 -10.20 -4.17 2.46
N HIS A 281 -9.62 -5.17 1.77
CA HIS A 281 -8.18 -5.27 1.57
C HIS A 281 -7.62 -4.11 0.73
N ILE A 282 -8.28 -3.74 -0.37
CA ILE A 282 -7.87 -2.58 -1.19
C ILE A 282 -7.96 -1.30 -0.36
N ALA A 283 -9.05 -1.11 0.39
CA ALA A 283 -9.26 0.03 1.27
C ALA A 283 -8.19 0.11 2.38
N GLY A 284 -7.86 -1.03 2.99
CA GLY A 284 -6.79 -1.14 3.99
C GLY A 284 -5.43 -0.78 3.43
N TYR A 285 -5.10 -1.25 2.22
CA TYR A 285 -3.84 -0.92 1.56
C TYR A 285 -3.73 0.58 1.25
N ILE A 286 -4.81 1.23 0.80
CA ILE A 286 -4.85 2.69 0.58
C ILE A 286 -4.52 3.43 1.89
N LEU A 287 -5.11 2.99 3.01
CA LEU A 287 -4.86 3.58 4.32
C LEU A 287 -3.40 3.39 4.76
N GLU A 288 -2.86 2.18 4.62
CA GLU A 288 -1.46 1.86 4.96
C GLU A 288 -0.46 2.64 4.12
N SER A 289 -0.73 2.80 2.83
CA SER A 289 0.07 3.63 1.92
C SER A 289 0.01 5.12 2.27
N GLY A 290 -0.92 5.53 3.14
CA GLY A 290 -1.09 6.90 3.56
C GLY A 290 -1.74 7.79 2.50
N ARG A 291 -2.32 7.22 1.45
CA ARG A 291 -2.92 8.00 0.36
C ARG A 291 -4.26 8.58 0.76
N ALA A 292 -4.54 9.78 0.27
CA ALA A 292 -5.87 10.34 0.42
C ALA A 292 -6.90 9.49 -0.35
N VAL A 293 -8.12 9.39 0.16
CA VAL A 293 -9.14 8.50 -0.39
C VAL A 293 -10.51 9.17 -0.49
N VAL A 294 -11.15 8.95 -1.62
CA VAL A 294 -12.57 9.24 -1.84
C VAL A 294 -13.24 7.92 -2.21
N VAL A 295 -14.40 7.64 -1.66
CA VAL A 295 -15.17 6.42 -1.96
C VAL A 295 -16.30 6.78 -2.92
N ALA A 296 -16.44 6.02 -4.00
CA ALA A 296 -17.57 6.14 -4.91
C ALA A 296 -18.26 4.78 -5.09
N ILE A 297 -19.54 4.76 -4.84
CA ILE A 297 -20.41 3.58 -4.98
C ILE A 297 -21.10 3.69 -6.34
N ASN A 298 -20.63 2.90 -7.29
CA ASN A 298 -21.06 2.92 -8.69
C ASN A 298 -22.22 1.97 -8.96
N LYS A 299 -22.86 2.12 -10.12
CA LYS A 299 -24.07 1.39 -10.54
C LYS A 299 -25.30 1.66 -9.64
N TRP A 300 -25.34 2.86 -9.06
CA TRP A 300 -26.41 3.28 -8.15
C TRP A 300 -27.80 3.24 -8.78
N GLU A 301 -27.88 3.33 -10.10
CA GLU A 301 -29.09 3.20 -10.88
C GLU A 301 -29.65 1.79 -10.96
N ALA A 302 -28.88 0.78 -10.58
CA ALA A 302 -29.24 -0.63 -10.70
C ALA A 302 -29.83 -1.21 -9.40
N VAL A 303 -29.91 -0.43 -8.33
CA VAL A 303 -30.34 -0.88 -7.00
C VAL A 303 -31.57 -0.13 -6.51
N ASP A 304 -32.45 -0.84 -5.79
CA ASP A 304 -33.62 -0.27 -5.14
C ASP A 304 -33.29 0.39 -3.79
N ASP A 305 -34.25 1.02 -3.15
CA ASP A 305 -34.02 1.77 -1.93
C ASP A 305 -33.65 0.87 -0.73
N TYR A 306 -34.15 -0.36 -0.68
CA TYR A 306 -33.77 -1.33 0.35
C TYR A 306 -32.30 -1.76 0.21
N GLN A 307 -31.89 -2.08 -1.00
CA GLN A 307 -30.51 -2.44 -1.31
C GLN A 307 -29.54 -1.27 -1.01
N ARG A 308 -29.96 -0.04 -1.30
CA ARG A 308 -29.19 1.19 -0.97
C ARG A 308 -28.93 1.32 0.52
N GLU A 309 -29.97 1.13 1.34
CA GLU A 309 -29.83 1.21 2.79
C GLU A 309 -28.93 0.10 3.35
N MET A 310 -29.10 -1.13 2.87
CA MET A 310 -28.28 -2.28 3.28
C MET A 310 -26.81 -2.05 2.91
N LEU A 311 -26.54 -1.53 1.71
CA LEU A 311 -25.17 -1.24 1.27
C LEU A 311 -24.52 -0.13 2.09
N GLN A 312 -25.24 0.94 2.42
CA GLN A 312 -24.72 1.99 3.30
C GLN A 312 -24.31 1.43 4.67
N ARG A 313 -25.13 0.59 5.26
CA ARG A 313 -24.81 -0.11 6.52
C ARG A 313 -23.60 -1.05 6.36
N SER A 314 -23.51 -1.74 5.21
CA SER A 314 -22.38 -2.62 4.90
C SER A 314 -21.06 -1.82 4.81
N VAL A 315 -21.06 -0.67 4.15
CA VAL A 315 -19.89 0.23 4.08
C VAL A 315 -19.48 0.70 5.48
N GLU A 316 -20.42 1.16 6.30
CA GLU A 316 -20.14 1.63 7.67
C GLU A 316 -19.57 0.52 8.56
N THR A 317 -20.05 -0.71 8.38
CA THR A 317 -19.66 -1.86 9.21
C THR A 317 -18.34 -2.48 8.75
N ARG A 318 -18.12 -2.61 7.43
CA ARG A 318 -16.94 -3.27 6.87
C ARG A 318 -15.76 -2.34 6.62
N LEU A 319 -16.01 -1.03 6.44
CA LEU A 319 -14.98 -0.01 6.23
C LEU A 319 -15.00 1.08 7.31
N PRO A 320 -15.10 0.74 8.62
CA PRO A 320 -15.22 1.71 9.71
C PRO A 320 -14.00 2.62 9.81
N PHE A 321 -12.86 2.19 9.28
CA PHE A 321 -11.60 2.94 9.24
C PHE A 321 -11.56 4.03 8.16
N LEU A 322 -12.54 4.08 7.23
CA LEU A 322 -12.67 5.11 6.21
C LEU A 322 -13.70 6.21 6.54
N LYS A 323 -14.14 6.34 7.80
CA LYS A 323 -15.12 7.37 8.23
C LYS A 323 -14.69 8.81 7.91
N PHE A 324 -13.41 9.05 7.70
CA PHE A 324 -12.89 10.35 7.31
C PHE A 324 -13.00 10.62 5.80
N ALA A 325 -13.31 9.62 4.99
CA ALA A 325 -13.43 9.73 3.54
C ALA A 325 -14.83 10.21 3.14
N ALA A 326 -14.88 11.01 2.08
CA ALA A 326 -16.16 11.35 1.44
C ALA A 326 -16.69 10.14 0.67
N VAL A 327 -17.98 9.86 0.80
CA VAL A 327 -18.69 8.79 0.09
C VAL A 327 -19.65 9.40 -0.91
N HIS A 328 -19.58 8.96 -2.17
CA HIS A 328 -20.45 9.40 -3.27
C HIS A 328 -21.20 8.23 -3.89
N PHE A 329 -22.44 8.46 -4.27
CA PHE A 329 -23.27 7.51 -5.00
C PHE A 329 -23.32 7.94 -6.46
N ILE A 330 -22.82 7.11 -7.38
CA ILE A 330 -22.64 7.48 -8.77
C ILE A 330 -23.20 6.45 -9.74
N SER A 331 -23.48 6.90 -10.94
CA SER A 331 -23.67 6.04 -12.11
C SER A 331 -22.71 6.49 -13.22
N ALA A 332 -21.63 5.76 -13.38
CA ALA A 332 -20.69 6.01 -14.48
C ALA A 332 -21.37 5.87 -15.84
N LYS A 333 -22.27 4.89 -15.99
CA LYS A 333 -23.02 4.64 -17.24
C LYS A 333 -24.00 5.75 -17.57
N LYS A 334 -24.74 6.29 -16.58
CA LYS A 334 -25.72 7.37 -16.77
C LYS A 334 -25.13 8.76 -16.56
N ARG A 335 -23.84 8.88 -16.27
CA ARG A 335 -23.13 10.13 -15.97
C ARG A 335 -23.74 10.94 -14.83
N GLN A 336 -24.25 10.26 -13.80
CA GLN A 336 -24.89 10.87 -12.65
C GLN A 336 -23.98 10.88 -11.41
N GLY A 337 -24.02 11.94 -10.62
CA GLY A 337 -23.25 12.07 -9.36
C GLY A 337 -21.76 12.28 -9.52
N LEU A 338 -21.24 12.53 -10.75
CA LEU A 338 -19.79 12.61 -11.01
C LEU A 338 -19.16 13.95 -10.60
N GLY A 339 -19.91 15.06 -10.69
CA GLY A 339 -19.41 16.40 -10.37
C GLY A 339 -18.89 16.53 -8.92
N PRO A 340 -19.67 16.14 -7.89
CA PRO A 340 -19.23 16.21 -6.48
C PRO A 340 -17.99 15.38 -6.17
N VAL A 341 -17.73 14.29 -6.90
CA VAL A 341 -16.53 13.45 -6.74
C VAL A 341 -15.25 14.25 -6.94
N TRP A 342 -15.21 15.10 -7.97
CA TRP A 342 -14.06 15.96 -8.28
C TRP A 342 -13.76 16.96 -7.16
N ALA A 343 -14.79 17.60 -6.62
CA ALA A 343 -14.64 18.52 -5.50
C ALA A 343 -14.07 17.81 -4.27
N SER A 344 -14.50 16.58 -4.00
CA SER A 344 -14.00 15.76 -2.90
C SER A 344 -12.55 15.28 -3.14
N ILE A 345 -12.17 14.92 -4.37
CA ILE A 345 -10.79 14.60 -4.73
C ILE A 345 -9.88 15.80 -4.47
N ALA A 346 -10.26 16.98 -4.94
CA ALA A 346 -9.49 18.21 -4.69
C ALA A 346 -9.42 18.56 -3.19
N LYS A 347 -10.51 18.37 -2.43
CA LYS A 347 -10.52 18.59 -0.98
C LYS A 347 -9.61 17.59 -0.25
N ALA A 348 -9.66 16.31 -0.61
CA ALA A 348 -8.82 15.28 -0.03
C ALA A 348 -7.32 15.54 -0.29
N HIS A 349 -6.95 15.97 -1.50
CA HIS A 349 -5.59 16.39 -1.83
C HIS A 349 -5.13 17.58 -0.98
N ARG A 350 -5.94 18.64 -0.89
CA ARG A 350 -5.63 19.81 -0.04
C ARG A 350 -5.47 19.43 1.44
N SER A 351 -6.29 18.52 1.94
CA SER A 351 -6.16 17.98 3.30
C SER A 351 -4.87 17.19 3.49
N ALA A 352 -4.46 16.40 2.50
CA ALA A 352 -3.24 15.60 2.55
C ALA A 352 -1.97 16.46 2.51
N THR A 353 -2.01 17.61 1.84
CA THR A 353 -0.90 18.55 1.68
C THR A 353 -1.01 19.78 2.57
N CYS A 354 -1.93 19.76 3.55
CA CYS A 354 -2.17 20.87 4.47
C CYS A 354 -0.94 21.17 5.32
N LYS A 355 -0.52 22.44 5.35
CA LYS A 355 0.55 22.92 6.24
C LYS A 355 -0.04 23.30 7.60
N MET A 356 0.47 22.68 8.65
CA MET A 356 0.03 22.88 10.03
C MET A 356 1.14 23.56 10.82
N SER A 357 0.86 24.75 11.36
CA SER A 357 1.88 25.48 12.11
C SER A 357 2.10 24.87 13.51
N THR A 358 3.35 24.76 13.92
CA THR A 358 3.75 24.23 15.25
C THR A 358 3.06 24.94 16.43
N PRO A 359 2.89 26.28 16.45
CA PRO A 359 2.16 26.93 17.53
C PRO A 359 0.70 26.49 17.65
N VAL A 360 -0.02 26.34 16.51
CA VAL A 360 -1.42 25.89 16.50
C VAL A 360 -1.53 24.44 16.95
N LEU A 361 -0.66 23.55 16.44
CA LEU A 361 -0.61 22.16 16.86
C LEU A 361 -0.32 21.99 18.35
N THR A 362 0.65 22.75 18.88
CA THR A 362 1.02 22.70 20.30
C THR A 362 -0.11 23.23 21.19
N ARG A 363 -0.73 24.35 20.81
CA ARG A 363 -1.88 24.89 21.54
C ARG A 363 -3.01 23.88 21.60
N LEU A 364 -3.42 23.32 20.48
CA LEU A 364 -4.50 22.34 20.41
C LEU A 364 -4.18 21.06 21.19
N LEU A 365 -2.92 20.62 21.17
CA LEU A 365 -2.45 19.52 22.00
C LEU A 365 -2.66 19.80 23.49
N LEU A 366 -2.21 20.96 23.96
CA LEU A 366 -2.32 21.35 25.39
C LEU A 366 -3.77 21.50 25.82
N GLU A 367 -4.62 22.14 24.99
CA GLU A 367 -6.07 22.21 25.22
C GLU A 367 -6.72 20.82 25.29
N SER A 368 -6.28 19.89 24.44
CA SER A 368 -6.78 18.50 24.44
C SER A 368 -6.36 17.76 25.72
N VAL A 369 -5.14 17.98 26.19
CA VAL A 369 -4.65 17.40 27.48
C VAL A 369 -5.40 17.98 28.69
N GLN A 370 -5.73 19.28 28.65
CA GLN A 370 -6.54 19.91 29.70
C GLN A 370 -7.98 19.36 29.70
N PHE A 371 -8.57 19.18 28.52
CA PHE A 371 -9.92 18.63 28.38
C PHE A 371 -9.99 17.17 28.85
N GLN A 372 -9.05 16.36 28.41
CA GLN A 372 -8.94 14.95 28.76
C GLN A 372 -7.47 14.56 28.88
N SER A 373 -7.00 14.38 30.11
CA SER A 373 -5.63 13.94 30.37
C SER A 373 -5.43 12.47 29.98
N PRO A 374 -4.23 12.08 29.50
CA PRO A 374 -3.92 10.68 29.24
C PRO A 374 -3.97 9.86 30.52
N GLN A 375 -4.42 8.61 30.41
CA GLN A 375 -4.50 7.69 31.55
C GLN A 375 -3.10 7.37 32.08
N ARG A 376 -3.01 7.14 33.38
CA ARG A 376 -1.79 6.61 34.01
C ARG A 376 -1.62 5.12 33.66
N ALA A 377 -0.41 4.71 33.37
CA ALA A 377 -0.03 3.32 33.22
C ALA A 377 0.86 2.92 34.42
N GLY A 378 0.24 2.40 35.48
CA GLY A 378 0.91 2.13 36.75
C GLY A 378 1.49 3.42 37.36
N MET A 379 2.81 3.44 37.60
CA MET A 379 3.52 4.63 38.11
C MET A 379 3.82 5.70 37.05
N PHE A 380 3.68 5.38 35.81
CA PHE A 380 3.98 6.30 34.70
C PHE A 380 2.79 7.20 34.35
N ARG A 381 3.06 8.49 34.20
CA ARG A 381 2.09 9.49 33.76
C ARG A 381 2.61 10.12 32.48
N PRO A 382 2.04 9.78 31.30
CA PRO A 382 2.43 10.42 30.06
C PRO A 382 2.26 11.94 30.13
N LYS A 383 3.29 12.69 29.73
CA LYS A 383 3.26 14.15 29.66
C LYS A 383 3.55 14.59 28.23
N LEU A 384 2.50 15.00 27.51
CA LEU A 384 2.61 15.57 26.18
C LEU A 384 3.01 17.05 26.32
N ARG A 385 4.04 17.50 25.59
CA ARG A 385 4.62 18.85 25.76
C ARG A 385 4.37 19.75 24.56
N TYR A 386 4.70 19.28 23.37
CA TYR A 386 4.50 20.04 22.14
C TYR A 386 4.29 19.10 20.95
N ALA A 387 3.72 19.66 19.87
CA ALA A 387 3.50 18.96 18.63
C ALA A 387 3.96 19.78 17.44
N HIS A 388 4.50 19.12 16.41
CA HIS A 388 4.82 19.73 15.13
C HIS A 388 4.46 18.80 13.99
N GLN A 389 4.37 19.33 12.78
CA GLN A 389 4.16 18.53 11.58
C GLN A 389 5.47 17.86 11.17
N GLY A 390 5.45 16.52 11.07
CA GLY A 390 6.60 15.72 10.67
C GLY A 390 6.59 15.33 9.20
N GLY A 391 5.45 15.48 8.50
CA GLY A 391 5.31 15.12 7.08
C GLY A 391 3.96 15.51 6.50
N MET A 392 3.85 15.38 5.18
CA MET A 392 2.63 15.59 4.40
C MET A 392 2.41 14.40 3.48
N ASN A 393 1.18 14.18 3.06
CA ASN A 393 0.75 13.12 2.14
C ASN A 393 1.19 11.69 2.57
N PRO A 394 0.75 11.21 3.76
CA PRO A 394 -0.29 11.79 4.62
C PRO A 394 0.28 12.82 5.61
N PRO A 395 -0.57 13.67 6.22
CA PRO A 395 -0.16 14.50 7.34
C PRO A 395 0.34 13.64 8.50
N VAL A 396 1.51 14.00 9.03
CA VAL A 396 2.12 13.36 10.21
C VAL A 396 2.27 14.40 11.31
N ILE A 397 1.72 14.13 12.47
CA ILE A 397 1.88 14.98 13.65
C ILE A 397 2.80 14.26 14.64
N VAL A 398 3.95 14.85 14.89
CA VAL A 398 4.92 14.35 15.87
C VAL A 398 4.68 15.03 17.20
N ILE A 399 4.40 14.23 18.23
CA ILE A 399 4.17 14.71 19.61
C ILE A 399 5.36 14.33 20.45
N HIS A 400 5.93 15.31 21.11
CA HIS A 400 7.06 15.15 22.02
C HIS A 400 6.62 15.26 23.49
N GLY A 401 7.27 14.46 24.34
CA GLY A 401 6.97 14.46 25.76
C GLY A 401 7.71 13.37 26.54
N ASN A 402 7.22 13.04 27.72
CA ASN A 402 7.81 12.02 28.59
C ASN A 402 6.84 10.84 28.76
N SER A 403 7.38 9.63 28.79
CA SER A 403 6.61 8.37 28.98
C SER A 403 5.51 8.16 27.94
N LEU A 404 5.73 8.62 26.69
CA LEU A 404 4.72 8.58 25.63
C LEU A 404 4.47 7.18 25.10
N GLU A 405 5.36 6.24 25.33
CA GLU A 405 5.20 4.80 25.05
C GLU A 405 3.99 4.19 25.78
N HIS A 406 3.53 4.82 26.85
CA HIS A 406 2.37 4.40 27.62
C HIS A 406 1.06 5.08 27.19
N VAL A 407 1.06 5.91 26.15
CA VAL A 407 -0.16 6.52 25.62
C VAL A 407 -0.97 5.47 24.87
N THR A 408 -2.21 5.26 25.31
CA THR A 408 -3.10 4.26 24.70
C THR A 408 -3.56 4.66 23.31
N ASP A 409 -3.87 3.68 22.45
CA ASP A 409 -4.39 3.94 21.11
C ASP A 409 -5.76 4.64 21.14
N ALA A 410 -6.56 4.41 22.19
CA ALA A 410 -7.79 5.16 22.40
C ALA A 410 -7.52 6.67 22.56
N TYR A 411 -6.47 7.04 23.28
CA TYR A 411 -6.09 8.43 23.47
C TYR A 411 -5.50 9.04 22.18
N LYS A 412 -4.73 8.26 21.41
CA LYS A 412 -4.25 8.70 20.08
C LYS A 412 -5.42 8.99 19.15
N ARG A 413 -6.45 8.12 19.11
CA ARG A 413 -7.68 8.34 18.32
C ARG A 413 -8.45 9.58 18.78
N PHE A 414 -8.49 9.85 20.08
CA PHE A 414 -9.07 11.09 20.60
C PHE A 414 -8.34 12.33 20.07
N LEU A 415 -7.01 12.35 20.15
CA LEU A 415 -6.18 13.43 19.62
C LEU A 415 -6.36 13.58 18.10
N GLU A 416 -6.38 12.46 17.37
CA GLU A 416 -6.65 12.45 15.93
C GLU A 416 -7.96 13.16 15.60
N GLY A 417 -9.03 12.84 16.32
CA GLY A 417 -10.34 13.48 16.14
C GLY A 417 -10.30 14.99 16.37
N ARG A 418 -9.53 15.45 17.37
CA ARG A 418 -9.33 16.87 17.66
C ARG A 418 -8.57 17.58 16.53
N PHE A 419 -7.45 17.00 16.06
CA PHE A 419 -6.67 17.55 14.97
C PHE A 419 -7.46 17.58 13.65
N ARG A 420 -8.20 16.49 13.33
CA ARG A 420 -9.05 16.44 12.13
C ARG A 420 -10.09 17.55 12.09
N LYS A 421 -10.72 17.81 13.24
CA LYS A 421 -11.75 18.85 13.34
C LYS A 421 -11.16 20.26 13.17
N GLU A 422 -10.03 20.55 13.82
CA GLU A 422 -9.38 21.87 13.75
C GLU A 422 -8.91 22.23 12.35
N PHE A 423 -8.32 21.26 11.63
CA PHE A 423 -7.75 21.47 10.30
C PHE A 423 -8.68 21.07 9.15
N ASP A 424 -9.94 20.75 9.43
CA ASP A 424 -10.94 20.25 8.44
C ASP A 424 -10.37 19.15 7.52
N LEU A 425 -9.69 18.17 8.11
CA LEU A 425 -9.04 17.09 7.37
C LEU A 425 -10.06 16.06 6.91
N VAL A 426 -10.39 16.06 5.62
CA VAL A 426 -11.31 15.15 4.97
C VAL A 426 -10.57 14.34 3.91
N GLY A 427 -10.86 13.05 3.84
CA GLY A 427 -10.32 12.19 2.78
C GLY A 427 -8.84 11.84 2.91
N THR A 428 -8.16 12.20 3.99
CA THR A 428 -6.75 11.84 4.19
C THR A 428 -6.54 11.10 5.50
N PRO A 429 -5.70 10.05 5.56
CA PRO A 429 -5.24 9.51 6.82
C PRO A 429 -4.45 10.57 7.62
N LEU A 430 -4.48 10.50 8.94
CA LEU A 430 -3.66 11.32 9.82
C LEU A 430 -2.82 10.40 10.69
N ARG A 431 -1.50 10.56 10.67
CA ARG A 431 -0.59 9.79 11.51
C ARG A 431 -0.15 10.60 12.72
N ILE A 432 -0.15 9.97 13.89
CA ILE A 432 0.35 10.57 15.13
C ILE A 432 1.54 9.73 15.60
N GLU A 433 2.71 10.35 15.62
CA GLU A 433 3.94 9.76 16.15
C GLU A 433 4.23 10.28 17.54
N MET A 434 4.60 9.38 18.45
CA MET A 434 4.97 9.71 19.82
C MET A 434 6.48 9.60 19.98
N LYS A 435 7.16 10.70 20.29
CA LYS A 435 8.61 10.74 20.53
C LYS A 435 8.88 11.07 22.00
N THR A 436 9.24 10.05 22.77
CA THR A 436 9.70 10.24 24.16
C THR A 436 11.08 10.87 24.13
N SER A 437 11.24 12.03 24.80
CA SER A 437 12.56 12.61 25.03
C SER A 437 13.33 11.73 25.97
N GLN A 438 14.46 11.16 25.55
CA GLN A 438 15.37 10.48 26.44
C GLN A 438 15.90 11.52 27.45
N ASN A 439 15.84 11.17 28.74
CA ASN A 439 16.47 11.98 29.76
C ASN A 439 17.99 11.91 29.55
N PRO A 440 18.69 13.01 29.19
CA PRO A 440 20.13 12.96 28.97
C PRO A 440 20.93 12.62 30.26
N PHE A 441 20.25 12.57 31.41
CA PHE A 441 20.83 12.24 32.73
C PHE A 441 20.33 10.91 33.29
N ALA A 442 19.63 10.09 32.48
CA ALA A 442 19.35 8.70 32.92
C ALA A 442 20.67 7.91 32.79
N GLU A 443 21.24 7.58 33.95
CA GLU A 443 22.35 6.63 34.05
C GLU A 443 21.95 5.33 33.33
N LYS A 444 22.84 4.86 32.49
CA LYS A 444 22.75 3.53 31.89
C LYS A 444 23.09 2.54 32.99
N ASP A 445 22.10 1.91 33.63
CA ASP A 445 22.28 0.66 34.37
C ASP A 445 22.46 -0.52 33.41
#